data_7e6ed086f2bd6a419dc16a4f57e5e3f0
#
_entry.id   7e6ed086f2bd6a419dc16a4f57e5e3f0
#
_cell.length_a   1.000
_cell.length_b   1.000
_cell.length_c   1.000
_cell.angle_alpha   90.00
_cell.angle_beta   90.00
_cell.angle_gamma   90.00
#
_symmetry.space_group_name_H-M   'P 1'
#
loop_
_entity.id
_entity.type
_entity.pdbx_description
1 polymer ?
#
loop_
_entity_poly.entity_id
_entity_poly.type
_entity_poly.pdbx_seq_one_letter_code
_entity_poly.pdbx_strand_id
1 'polypeptide(L)'
;SLIISLAGTITLVRYIHQELTVDSYLEDLDRIHLLSDSSISSEYPRPTVNWNWNNDAHFIDPLAHPAVDTFTVVYVMPNGEVANDGKHFVARTLGVDSLFLQMMPRKAVIGETHRIPPTGIILSEELSNRIFGKIDPIGKPMEFGGKQVTVTGIMQQPATKTSFEFDAM
;
A
#
# COMPACT_ATOMS: atom_id res chain seq x y z
N SER A 1 22.89 -32.90 -13.33
CA SER A 1 21.98 -32.83 -12.18
C SER A 1 22.46 -31.88 -11.09
N LEU A 2 23.78 -31.72 -10.80
CA LEU A 2 24.30 -30.78 -9.79
C LEU A 2 23.87 -29.33 -10.05
N ILE A 3 23.90 -28.89 -11.31
CA ILE A 3 23.50 -27.52 -11.71
C ILE A 3 22.04 -27.27 -11.39
N ILE A 4 21.16 -28.23 -11.65
CA ILE A 4 19.71 -28.11 -11.37
C ILE A 4 19.45 -28.05 -9.86
N SER A 5 20.13 -28.88 -9.08
CA SER A 5 20.03 -28.87 -7.63
C SER A 5 20.51 -27.55 -7.02
N LEU A 6 21.64 -27.04 -7.50
CA LEU A 6 22.20 -25.77 -7.06
C LEU A 6 21.28 -24.59 -7.42
N ALA A 7 20.75 -24.56 -8.65
CA ALA A 7 19.81 -23.55 -9.09
C ALA A 7 18.53 -23.57 -8.23
N GLY A 8 17.98 -24.76 -7.94
CA GLY A 8 16.83 -24.92 -7.06
C GLY A 8 17.10 -24.40 -5.65
N THR A 9 18.25 -24.74 -5.08
CA THR A 9 18.64 -24.26 -3.74
C THR A 9 18.77 -22.73 -3.69
N ILE A 10 19.45 -22.12 -4.67
CA ILE A 10 19.61 -20.67 -4.74
C ILE A 10 18.25 -19.98 -4.85
N THR A 11 17.35 -20.51 -5.70
CA THR A 11 16.00 -19.94 -5.86
C THR A 11 15.21 -20.02 -4.56
N LEU A 12 15.25 -21.17 -3.88
CA LEU A 12 14.58 -21.37 -2.59
C LEU A 12 15.11 -20.42 -1.51
N VAL A 13 16.44 -20.29 -1.39
CA VAL A 13 17.08 -19.38 -0.42
C VAL A 13 16.67 -17.93 -0.70
N ARG A 14 16.67 -17.50 -1.96
CA ARG A 14 16.21 -16.15 -2.33
C ARG A 14 14.73 -15.93 -2.00
N TYR A 15 13.89 -16.92 -2.30
CA TYR A 15 12.47 -16.86 -1.95
C TYR A 15 12.26 -16.72 -0.44
N ILE A 16 12.90 -17.59 0.36
CA ILE A 16 12.82 -17.54 1.83
C ILE A 16 13.32 -16.17 2.34
N HIS A 17 14.45 -15.69 1.84
CA HIS A 17 14.97 -14.38 2.23
C HIS A 17 13.97 -13.26 1.91
N GLN A 18 13.37 -13.28 0.74
CA GLN A 18 12.37 -12.30 0.33
C GLN A 18 11.13 -12.32 1.23
N GLU A 19 10.64 -13.51 1.63
CA GLU A 19 9.48 -13.62 2.53
C GLU A 19 9.82 -13.19 3.98
N LEU A 20 11.03 -13.46 4.44
CA LEU A 20 11.47 -13.07 5.78
C LEU A 20 11.83 -11.58 5.90
N THR A 21 11.99 -10.88 4.78
CA THR A 21 12.34 -9.45 4.75
C THR A 21 11.19 -8.55 4.29
N VAL A 22 9.96 -9.08 4.27
CA VAL A 22 8.77 -8.27 3.96
C VAL A 22 8.69 -7.11 4.97
N ASP A 23 8.46 -5.90 4.44
CA ASP A 23 8.35 -4.66 5.22
C ASP A 23 9.55 -4.31 6.12
N SER A 24 10.70 -4.99 5.96
CA SER A 24 11.90 -4.78 6.81
C SER A 24 12.51 -3.37 6.73
N TYR A 25 11.98 -2.50 5.87
CA TYR A 25 12.36 -1.08 5.81
C TYR A 25 11.67 -0.25 6.91
N LEU A 26 10.69 -0.83 7.63
CA LEU A 26 9.97 -0.19 8.74
C LEU A 26 10.76 -0.41 10.05
N GLU A 27 11.00 0.67 10.79
CA GLU A 27 11.76 0.61 12.04
C GLU A 27 10.99 -0.11 13.14
N ASP A 28 9.64 0.08 13.21
CA ASP A 28 8.77 -0.46 14.25
C ASP A 28 7.88 -1.61 13.72
N LEU A 29 8.40 -2.44 12.83
CA LEU A 29 7.63 -3.51 12.18
C LEU A 29 7.00 -4.49 13.18
N ASP A 30 7.68 -4.78 14.28
CA ASP A 30 7.22 -5.66 15.35
C ASP A 30 6.02 -5.10 16.15
N ARG A 31 5.74 -3.80 16.01
CA ARG A 31 4.60 -3.12 16.63
C ARG A 31 3.43 -2.90 15.66
N ILE A 32 3.62 -3.18 14.37
CA ILE A 32 2.58 -3.00 13.35
C ILE A 32 1.84 -4.32 13.16
N HIS A 33 0.55 -4.33 13.46
CA HIS A 33 -0.30 -5.50 13.35
C HIS A 33 -1.49 -5.23 12.45
N LEU A 34 -1.84 -6.24 11.65
CA LEU A 34 -3.06 -6.20 10.88
C LEU A 34 -4.23 -6.62 11.78
N LEU A 35 -5.18 -5.71 11.95
CA LEU A 35 -6.43 -6.04 12.62
C LEU A 35 -7.35 -6.77 11.65
N SER A 36 -7.70 -7.99 11.98
CA SER A 36 -8.66 -8.79 11.23
C SER A 36 -9.76 -9.29 12.16
N ASP A 37 -11.00 -9.25 11.70
CA ASP A 37 -12.08 -9.95 12.36
C ASP A 37 -12.11 -11.40 11.87
N SER A 38 -11.99 -12.35 12.81
CA SER A 38 -12.12 -13.78 12.53
C SER A 38 -13.47 -14.28 13.00
N SER A 39 -14.45 -14.36 12.13
CA SER A 39 -15.67 -15.10 12.43
C SER A 39 -15.44 -16.59 12.21
N ILE A 40 -15.56 -17.39 13.26
CA ILE A 40 -15.64 -18.86 13.16
C ILE A 40 -17.10 -19.21 12.96
N SER A 41 -17.49 -19.50 11.71
CA SER A 41 -18.83 -20.07 11.47
C SER A 41 -18.80 -21.58 11.70
N SER A 42 -19.90 -22.12 12.20
CA SER A 42 -20.07 -23.57 12.36
C SER A 42 -20.00 -24.35 11.02
N GLU A 43 -20.17 -23.67 9.91
CA GLU A 43 -20.15 -24.22 8.57
C GLU A 43 -18.71 -24.29 7.98
N TYR A 44 -17.79 -23.43 8.47
CA TYR A 44 -16.39 -23.40 8.06
C TYR A 44 -15.50 -23.31 9.30
N PRO A 45 -14.96 -24.44 9.80
CA PRO A 45 -14.12 -24.46 11.02
C PRO A 45 -12.72 -23.86 10.83
N ARG A 46 -12.43 -23.21 9.73
CA ARG A 46 -11.19 -22.46 9.50
C ARG A 46 -11.47 -20.97 9.68
N PRO A 47 -10.58 -20.23 10.35
CA PRO A 47 -10.69 -18.79 10.43
C PRO A 47 -10.66 -18.22 9.02
N THR A 48 -11.80 -17.74 8.55
CA THR A 48 -11.88 -16.94 7.33
C THR A 48 -11.69 -15.50 7.73
N VAL A 49 -10.64 -14.88 7.23
CA VAL A 49 -10.47 -13.42 7.34
C VAL A 49 -11.55 -12.79 6.45
N ASN A 50 -12.61 -12.31 7.07
CA ASN A 50 -13.67 -11.61 6.38
C ASN A 50 -13.29 -10.15 6.24
N TRP A 51 -12.85 -9.74 5.07
CA TRP A 51 -12.67 -8.34 4.67
C TRP A 51 -14.02 -7.69 4.33
N ASN A 52 -15.10 -8.11 4.96
CA ASN A 52 -16.42 -7.65 4.61
C ASN A 52 -16.67 -6.27 5.22
N TRP A 53 -16.53 -5.26 4.39
CA TRP A 53 -16.90 -3.87 4.64
C TRP A 53 -18.44 -3.67 4.63
N ASN A 54 -19.22 -4.69 4.95
CA ASN A 54 -20.66 -4.57 5.05
C ASN A 54 -21.06 -3.98 6.40
N ASN A 55 -21.99 -3.06 6.35
CA ASN A 55 -22.59 -2.20 7.35
C ASN A 55 -23.01 -2.81 8.72
N ASP A 56 -22.77 -4.08 8.95
CA ASP A 56 -23.10 -4.78 10.20
C ASP A 56 -21.85 -5.14 11.04
N ALA A 57 -20.67 -4.69 10.61
CA ALA A 57 -19.48 -4.83 11.44
C ALA A 57 -19.68 -3.98 12.69
N HIS A 58 -19.81 -4.61 13.82
CA HIS A 58 -19.59 -3.99 15.10
C HIS A 58 -18.22 -3.33 15.01
N PHE A 59 -18.20 -2.03 14.86
CA PHE A 59 -16.97 -1.24 14.81
C PHE A 59 -16.30 -1.43 16.16
N ILE A 60 -15.37 -2.36 16.22
CA ILE A 60 -14.47 -2.45 17.38
C ILE A 60 -13.63 -1.19 17.27
N ASP A 61 -13.83 -0.26 18.19
CA ASP A 61 -12.94 0.88 18.32
C ASP A 61 -11.57 0.35 18.74
N PRO A 62 -10.56 0.33 17.85
CA PRO A 62 -9.25 -0.21 18.20
C PRO A 62 -8.60 0.55 19.34
N LEU A 63 -8.92 1.84 19.51
CA LEU A 63 -8.40 2.68 20.59
C LEU A 63 -9.01 2.37 21.95
N ALA A 64 -10.09 1.59 22.00
CA ALA A 64 -10.60 1.08 23.26
C ALA A 64 -9.69 0.00 23.87
N HIS A 65 -8.76 -0.58 23.09
CA HIS A 65 -7.82 -1.57 23.58
C HIS A 65 -6.52 -0.91 24.08
N PRO A 66 -6.11 -1.11 25.34
CA PRO A 66 -4.99 -0.39 25.96
C PRO A 66 -3.62 -0.65 25.32
N ALA A 67 -3.49 -1.69 24.48
CA ALA A 67 -2.25 -2.00 23.76
C ALA A 67 -2.20 -1.36 22.36
N VAL A 68 -3.23 -0.60 21.95
CA VAL A 68 -3.28 0.06 20.64
C VAL A 68 -3.04 1.54 20.82
N ASP A 69 -1.90 2.03 20.34
CA ASP A 69 -1.55 3.45 20.39
C ASP A 69 -2.26 4.24 19.28
N THR A 70 -2.36 3.66 18.09
CA THR A 70 -3.01 4.28 16.92
C THR A 70 -3.39 3.21 15.90
N PHE A 71 -4.25 3.57 14.96
CA PHE A 71 -4.60 2.70 13.82
C PHE A 71 -4.78 3.53 12.56
N THR A 72 -4.68 2.88 11.42
CA THR A 72 -4.95 3.46 10.10
C THR A 72 -5.84 2.52 9.29
N VAL A 73 -6.64 3.10 8.42
CA VAL A 73 -7.51 2.36 7.51
C VAL A 73 -6.91 2.41 6.11
N VAL A 74 -6.79 1.25 5.48
CA VAL A 74 -6.24 1.12 4.14
C VAL A 74 -7.28 0.46 3.24
N TYR A 75 -7.64 1.14 2.17
CA TYR A 75 -8.50 0.61 1.12
C TYR A 75 -7.68 0.28 -0.12
N VAL A 76 -7.53 -1.00 -0.41
CA VAL A 76 -6.71 -1.49 -1.53
C VAL A 76 -7.54 -1.61 -2.79
N MET A 77 -7.14 -0.93 -3.85
CA MET A 77 -7.75 -1.00 -5.19
C MET A 77 -6.71 -1.51 -6.20
N PRO A 78 -6.62 -2.83 -6.43
CA PRO A 78 -5.57 -3.41 -7.27
C PRO A 78 -5.65 -2.98 -8.74
N ASN A 79 -6.85 -2.62 -9.21
CA ASN A 79 -7.11 -2.14 -10.57
C ASN A 79 -7.71 -0.73 -10.52
N GLY A 80 -7.13 0.15 -9.72
CA GLY A 80 -7.52 1.55 -9.70
C GLY A 80 -7.20 2.23 -11.02
N GLU A 81 -7.90 3.31 -11.30
CA GLU A 81 -7.71 4.09 -12.53
C GLU A 81 -7.33 5.52 -12.18
N VAL A 82 -6.27 5.99 -12.84
CA VAL A 82 -5.86 7.38 -12.83
C VAL A 82 -5.87 7.90 -14.25
N ALA A 83 -6.27 9.16 -14.45
CA ALA A 83 -6.30 9.75 -15.78
C ALA A 83 -5.59 11.10 -15.81
N ASN A 84 -4.94 11.38 -16.95
CA ASN A 84 -4.30 12.65 -17.23
C ASN A 84 -4.45 12.99 -18.72
N ASP A 85 -4.90 14.20 -19.02
CA ASP A 85 -5.13 14.68 -20.40
C ASP A 85 -5.94 13.69 -21.25
N GLY A 86 -7.00 13.11 -20.68
CA GLY A 86 -7.89 12.14 -21.36
C GLY A 86 -7.26 10.77 -21.60
N LYS A 87 -6.06 10.50 -21.11
CA LYS A 87 -5.44 9.18 -21.12
C LYS A 87 -5.65 8.48 -19.78
N HIS A 88 -6.02 7.22 -19.84
CA HIS A 88 -6.32 6.39 -18.67
C HIS A 88 -5.18 5.41 -18.41
N PHE A 89 -4.82 5.24 -17.13
CA PHE A 89 -3.75 4.37 -16.69
C PHE A 89 -4.28 3.48 -15.55
N VAL A 90 -4.17 2.17 -15.72
CA VAL A 90 -4.44 1.23 -14.64
C VAL A 90 -3.24 1.22 -13.70
N ALA A 91 -3.51 1.33 -12.42
CA ALA A 91 -2.53 1.39 -11.36
C ALA A 91 -3.06 0.70 -10.10
N ARG A 92 -2.17 0.16 -9.29
CA ARG A 92 -2.51 -0.29 -7.93
C ARG A 92 -2.64 0.96 -7.07
N THR A 93 -3.81 1.21 -6.54
CA THR A 93 -4.06 2.42 -5.77
C THR A 93 -4.47 2.09 -4.34
N LEU A 94 -4.09 2.97 -3.40
CA LEU A 94 -4.54 2.91 -2.02
C LEU A 94 -5.37 4.15 -1.69
N GLY A 95 -6.52 3.93 -1.03
CA GLY A 95 -7.16 4.96 -0.23
C GLY A 95 -6.65 4.84 1.20
N VAL A 96 -6.11 5.90 1.75
CA VAL A 96 -5.50 5.90 3.08
C VAL A 96 -5.91 7.14 3.87
N ASP A 97 -5.84 7.05 5.18
CA ASP A 97 -5.96 8.20 6.06
C ASP A 97 -4.58 8.88 6.30
N SER A 98 -4.60 9.99 7.03
CA SER A 98 -3.39 10.77 7.31
C SER A 98 -2.37 10.06 8.20
N LEU A 99 -2.74 8.98 8.89
CA LEU A 99 -1.88 8.23 9.79
C LEU A 99 -1.07 7.15 9.06
N PHE A 100 -1.56 6.68 7.91
CA PHE A 100 -0.89 5.63 7.14
C PHE A 100 0.58 5.93 6.88
N LEU A 101 0.90 7.13 6.40
CA LEU A 101 2.27 7.51 6.07
C LEU A 101 3.17 7.75 7.30
N GLN A 102 2.57 7.93 8.48
CA GLN A 102 3.31 7.97 9.74
C GLN A 102 3.68 6.56 10.19
N MET A 103 2.77 5.59 10.01
CA MET A 103 3.00 4.19 10.35
C MET A 103 3.86 3.47 9.31
N MET A 104 3.64 3.78 8.03
CA MET A 104 4.32 3.14 6.89
C MET A 104 4.97 4.19 5.97
N PRO A 105 6.03 4.86 6.44
CA PRO A 105 6.67 5.94 5.70
C PRO A 105 7.24 5.45 4.38
N ARG A 106 7.18 6.32 3.36
CA ARG A 106 7.78 6.10 2.04
C ARG A 106 8.81 7.19 1.77
N LYS A 107 9.94 6.79 1.21
CA LYS A 107 10.98 7.75 0.85
C LYS A 107 10.51 8.64 -0.30
N ALA A 108 10.57 9.96 -0.10
CA ALA A 108 10.28 10.92 -1.14
C ALA A 108 11.39 10.93 -2.20
N VAL A 109 11.02 10.98 -3.47
CA VAL A 109 11.90 11.32 -4.59
C VAL A 109 11.80 12.84 -4.84
N ILE A 110 10.56 13.36 -4.91
CA ILE A 110 10.25 14.77 -5.09
C ILE A 110 8.97 15.09 -4.30
N GLY A 111 8.85 16.29 -3.79
CA GLY A 111 7.65 16.76 -3.09
C GLY A 111 7.48 16.15 -1.70
N GLU A 112 6.24 16.14 -1.21
CA GLU A 112 5.88 15.65 0.11
C GLU A 112 5.26 14.25 0.03
N THR A 113 5.78 13.31 0.85
CA THR A 113 5.28 11.94 0.96
C THR A 113 4.87 11.56 2.38
N HIS A 114 4.95 12.50 3.32
CA HIS A 114 4.57 12.27 4.72
C HIS A 114 3.17 12.81 5.06
N ARG A 115 2.58 13.59 4.16
CA ARG A 115 1.26 14.17 4.31
C ARG A 115 0.56 14.28 2.95
N ILE A 116 -0.68 13.81 2.89
CA ILE A 116 -1.54 13.93 1.70
C ILE A 116 -2.68 14.89 2.04
N PRO A 117 -2.78 16.04 1.35
CA PRO A 117 -3.96 16.89 1.48
C PRO A 117 -5.19 16.19 0.89
N PRO A 118 -6.43 16.57 1.27
CA PRO A 118 -7.67 15.90 0.82
C PRO A 118 -7.85 15.78 -0.69
N THR A 119 -7.23 16.66 -1.45
CA THR A 119 -7.23 16.65 -2.93
C THR A 119 -5.85 16.32 -3.49
N GLY A 120 -4.95 15.80 -2.67
CA GLY A 120 -3.61 15.40 -3.06
C GLY A 120 -3.55 13.95 -3.51
N ILE A 121 -2.56 13.65 -4.35
CA ILE A 121 -2.19 12.29 -4.71
C ILE A 121 -0.67 12.16 -4.71
N ILE A 122 -0.17 11.05 -4.18
CA ILE A 122 1.23 10.67 -4.25
C ILE A 122 1.36 9.52 -5.25
N LEU A 123 2.34 9.60 -6.14
CA LEU A 123 2.59 8.59 -7.16
C LEU A 123 3.92 7.87 -6.93
N SER A 124 4.02 6.64 -7.39
CA SER A 124 5.31 5.98 -7.54
C SER A 124 6.10 6.65 -8.67
N GLU A 125 7.44 6.58 -8.59
CA GLU A 125 8.31 7.09 -9.63
C GLU A 125 8.00 6.45 -10.99
N GLU A 126 7.70 5.14 -11.02
CA GLU A 126 7.35 4.41 -12.24
C GLU A 126 6.06 4.96 -12.86
N LEU A 127 4.99 5.09 -12.07
CA LEU A 127 3.70 5.60 -12.58
C LEU A 127 3.84 7.05 -13.03
N SER A 128 4.55 7.88 -12.27
CA SER A 128 4.84 9.27 -12.65
C SER A 128 5.54 9.37 -14.00
N ASN A 129 6.57 8.55 -14.22
CA ASN A 129 7.30 8.51 -15.49
C ASN A 129 6.42 8.05 -16.66
N ARG A 130 5.48 7.12 -16.42
CA ARG A 130 4.51 6.67 -17.44
C ARG A 130 3.52 7.75 -17.82
N ILE A 131 3.10 8.59 -16.87
CA ILE A 131 2.08 9.63 -17.09
C ILE A 131 2.71 10.93 -17.62
N PHE A 132 3.76 11.40 -17.00
CA PHE A 132 4.35 12.73 -17.23
C PHE A 132 5.68 12.68 -17.98
N GLY A 133 6.29 11.50 -18.14
CA GLY A 133 7.60 11.36 -18.77
C GLY A 133 8.68 12.09 -17.97
N LYS A 134 9.31 13.09 -18.60
CA LYS A 134 10.37 13.92 -17.99
C LYS A 134 9.85 15.25 -17.42
N ILE A 135 8.55 15.49 -17.47
CA ILE A 135 7.95 16.74 -16.98
C ILE A 135 7.81 16.62 -15.47
N ASP A 136 8.12 17.70 -14.74
CA ASP A 136 7.89 17.77 -13.31
C ASP A 136 6.39 17.58 -13.01
N PRO A 137 6.02 16.52 -12.28
CA PRO A 137 4.63 16.20 -12.00
C PRO A 137 4.04 17.02 -10.84
N ILE A 138 4.86 17.62 -9.99
CA ILE A 138 4.38 18.30 -8.76
C ILE A 138 3.47 19.48 -9.12
N GLY A 139 2.32 19.55 -8.45
CA GLY A 139 1.29 20.57 -8.70
C GLY A 139 0.46 20.34 -9.96
N LYS A 140 0.72 19.26 -10.73
CA LYS A 140 -0.10 18.95 -11.91
C LYS A 140 -1.44 18.34 -11.49
N PRO A 141 -2.54 18.76 -12.14
CA PRO A 141 -3.83 18.13 -11.95
C PRO A 141 -3.88 16.80 -12.67
N MET A 142 -4.62 15.87 -12.08
CA MET A 142 -4.99 14.60 -12.71
C MET A 142 -6.34 14.13 -12.15
N GLU A 143 -6.89 13.06 -12.70
CA GLU A 143 -8.14 12.50 -12.23
C GLU A 143 -7.88 11.16 -11.53
N PHE A 144 -8.52 10.97 -10.38
CA PHE A 144 -8.51 9.73 -9.62
C PHE A 144 -9.92 9.40 -9.14
N GLY A 145 -10.45 8.25 -9.55
CA GLY A 145 -11.80 7.83 -9.18
C GLY A 145 -12.89 8.84 -9.58
N GLY A 146 -12.76 9.50 -10.73
CA GLY A 146 -13.69 10.53 -11.21
C GLY A 146 -13.59 11.89 -10.51
N LYS A 147 -12.57 12.09 -9.67
CA LYS A 147 -12.33 13.36 -8.96
C LYS A 147 -11.00 13.98 -9.41
N GLN A 148 -11.00 15.29 -9.49
CA GLN A 148 -9.77 16.06 -9.72
C GLN A 148 -8.89 16.04 -8.48
N VAL A 149 -7.63 15.64 -8.66
CA VAL A 149 -6.59 15.63 -7.62
C VAL A 149 -5.33 16.32 -8.13
N THR A 150 -4.45 16.70 -7.23
CA THR A 150 -3.19 17.35 -7.55
C THR A 150 -2.02 16.49 -7.07
N VAL A 151 -1.03 16.29 -7.92
CA VAL A 151 0.18 15.55 -7.53
C VAL A 151 0.96 16.35 -6.50
N THR A 152 1.15 15.78 -5.31
CA THR A 152 1.85 16.42 -4.19
C THR A 152 3.21 15.82 -3.90
N GLY A 153 3.43 14.57 -4.32
CA GLY A 153 4.69 13.90 -4.08
C GLY A 153 4.91 12.72 -5.01
N ILE A 154 6.18 12.38 -5.17
CA ILE A 154 6.63 11.16 -5.84
C ILE A 154 7.41 10.35 -4.83
N MET A 155 7.04 9.09 -4.67
CA MET A 155 7.67 8.17 -3.73
C MET A 155 8.54 7.14 -4.45
N GLN A 156 9.57 6.71 -3.76
CA GLN A 156 10.35 5.54 -4.13
C GLN A 156 9.67 4.27 -3.61
N GLN A 157 9.61 3.25 -4.43
CA GLN A 157 9.21 1.92 -3.96
C GLN A 157 10.31 1.35 -3.03
N PRO A 158 9.92 0.64 -1.95
CA PRO A 158 10.90 -0.04 -1.10
C PRO A 158 11.74 -1.03 -1.90
N ALA A 159 13.00 -1.20 -1.51
CA ALA A 159 13.89 -2.18 -2.12
C ALA A 159 13.51 -3.63 -1.73
N THR A 160 12.83 -3.81 -0.61
CA THR A 160 12.31 -5.09 -0.13
C THR A 160 10.83 -5.25 -0.47
N LYS A 161 10.35 -6.49 -0.51
CA LYS A 161 8.92 -6.78 -0.65
C LYS A 161 8.13 -6.06 0.45
N THR A 162 6.96 -5.58 0.11
CA THR A 162 6.06 -4.90 1.06
C THR A 162 4.67 -5.51 1.01
N SER A 163 3.99 -5.51 2.15
CA SER A 163 2.59 -5.94 2.29
C SER A 163 1.63 -5.04 1.50
N PHE A 164 1.99 -3.78 1.30
CA PHE A 164 1.22 -2.81 0.53
C PHE A 164 2.01 -2.33 -0.67
N GLU A 165 1.87 -3.07 -1.78
CA GLU A 165 2.39 -2.61 -3.08
C GLU A 165 1.36 -1.74 -3.77
N PHE A 166 1.74 -0.51 -4.08
CA PHE A 166 0.85 0.46 -4.74
C PHE A 166 1.64 1.44 -5.60
N ASP A 167 0.97 2.00 -6.57
CA ASP A 167 1.54 2.95 -7.53
C ASP A 167 1.03 4.37 -7.29
N ALA A 168 -0.14 4.52 -6.63
CA ALA A 168 -0.72 5.80 -6.24
C ALA A 168 -1.52 5.69 -4.93
N MET A 169 -1.58 6.76 -4.15
CA MET A 169 -2.41 6.87 -2.96
C MET A 169 -2.94 8.30 -2.80
#